data_5c0a2ac071530c93ec2a1f025db1a997
#
_entry.id   5c0a2ac071530c93ec2a1f025db1a997
#
_cell.length_a   1.000
_cell.length_b   1.000
_cell.length_c   1.000
_cell.angle_alpha   90.00
_cell.angle_beta   90.00
_cell.angle_gamma   90.00
#
_symmetry.space_group_name_H-M   'P 1'
#
loop_
_entity.id
_entity.type
_entity.pdbx_description
1 polymer ?
#
loop_
_entity_poly.entity_id
_entity_poly.type
_entity_poly.pdbx_seq_one_letter_code
_entity_poly.pdbx_strand_id
1 'polypeptide(L)'
;MPHQQATLPLLRGTPTLESAIEQEEDMLLERRIEFFVSLYSNRGDIEDIVSYHLGLGRSETCRLGDINEWLHGSFKVCIPIYIHRQSQQPEKRALIRFPLPYKLGESKYPGNVDEKLRCEAATYIWIKEHCPETPTPQIWGFGACWWPKFYET
;
A
#
# COMPACT_ATOMS: atom_id res chain seq x y z
N MET A 1 26.04 63.48 -0.64
CA MET A 1 25.86 62.27 -1.48
C MET A 1 24.89 61.36 -0.77
N PRO A 2 23.64 61.23 -1.18
CA PRO A 2 22.70 60.28 -0.52
C PRO A 2 22.98 58.88 -1.01
N HIS A 3 23.17 57.96 -0.06
CA HIS A 3 23.23 56.55 -0.31
C HIS A 3 21.87 56.03 -0.83
N GLN A 4 21.81 55.64 -2.08
CA GLN A 4 20.69 54.85 -2.64
C GLN A 4 20.75 53.44 -2.03
N GLN A 5 19.81 53.16 -1.12
CA GLN A 5 19.51 51.82 -0.72
C GLN A 5 18.85 51.09 -1.91
N ALA A 6 19.58 50.15 -2.49
CA ALA A 6 19.03 49.24 -3.47
C ALA A 6 17.96 48.34 -2.78
N THR A 7 16.72 48.63 -3.08
CA THR A 7 15.60 47.75 -2.68
C THR A 7 15.69 46.49 -3.54
N LEU A 8 16.05 45.38 -2.93
CA LEU A 8 15.98 44.08 -3.57
C LEU A 8 14.52 43.79 -3.98
N PRO A 9 14.29 43.38 -5.23
CA PRO A 9 12.94 43.02 -5.65
C PRO A 9 12.45 41.85 -4.79
N LEU A 10 11.33 42.03 -4.07
CA LEU A 10 10.57 40.99 -3.44
C LEU A 10 10.25 39.93 -4.50
N LEU A 11 10.82 38.76 -4.35
CA LEU A 11 10.45 37.56 -5.13
C LEU A 11 8.97 37.31 -4.93
N ARG A 12 8.14 37.76 -5.87
CA ARG A 12 6.74 37.40 -5.97
C ARG A 12 6.68 35.87 -6.16
N GLY A 13 6.12 35.16 -5.17
CA GLY A 13 5.64 33.82 -5.37
C GLY A 13 6.41 32.66 -4.73
N THR A 14 7.19 32.89 -3.66
CA THR A 14 7.52 31.75 -2.78
C THR A 14 6.27 31.42 -1.97
N PRO A 15 5.72 30.18 -2.10
CA PRO A 15 4.63 29.76 -1.25
C PRO A 15 5.07 29.88 0.21
N THR A 16 4.18 30.33 1.09
CA THR A 16 4.42 30.26 2.53
C THR A 16 4.58 28.80 2.91
N LEU A 17 5.32 28.51 3.98
CA LEU A 17 5.48 27.12 4.46
C LEU A 17 4.13 26.44 4.64
N GLU A 18 3.15 27.15 5.15
CA GLU A 18 1.77 26.66 5.34
C GLU A 18 1.12 26.27 4.02
N SER A 19 1.19 27.12 2.98
CA SER A 19 0.62 26.78 1.67
C SER A 19 1.35 25.64 0.97
N ALA A 20 2.64 25.45 1.22
CA ALA A 20 3.39 24.32 0.69
C ALA A 20 2.98 22.99 1.38
N ILE A 21 2.74 23.02 2.70
CA ILE A 21 2.25 21.86 3.45
C ILE A 21 0.84 21.49 2.99
N GLU A 22 -0.08 22.45 2.87
CA GLU A 22 -1.44 22.21 2.36
C GLU A 22 -1.44 21.59 0.97
N GLN A 23 -0.61 22.09 0.06
CA GLN A 23 -0.48 21.54 -1.29
C GLN A 23 0.07 20.10 -1.28
N GLU A 24 1.00 19.78 -0.40
CA GLU A 24 1.54 18.43 -0.26
C GLU A 24 0.48 17.48 0.31
N GLU A 25 -0.30 17.89 1.29
CA GLU A 25 -1.38 17.11 1.87
C GLU A 25 -2.49 16.82 0.85
N ASP A 26 -2.91 17.81 0.08
CA ASP A 26 -3.90 17.65 -0.99
C ASP A 26 -3.42 16.66 -2.06
N MET A 27 -2.19 16.82 -2.51
CA MET A 27 -1.59 15.91 -3.50
C MET A 27 -1.47 14.48 -2.99
N LEU A 28 -1.15 14.27 -1.71
CA LEU A 28 -1.11 12.95 -1.09
C LEU A 28 -2.50 12.34 -0.96
N LEU A 29 -3.51 13.16 -0.71
CA LEU A 29 -4.90 12.72 -0.64
C LEU A 29 -5.40 12.24 -2.01
N GLU A 30 -5.13 12.99 -3.07
CA GLU A 30 -5.48 12.60 -4.45
C GLU A 30 -4.84 11.26 -4.81
N ARG A 31 -3.53 11.11 -4.62
CA ARG A 31 -2.81 9.86 -4.89
C ARG A 31 -3.34 8.67 -4.08
N ARG A 32 -3.77 8.91 -2.85
CA ARG A 32 -4.41 7.88 -2.04
C ARG A 32 -5.73 7.43 -2.63
N ILE A 33 -6.56 8.37 -3.06
CA ILE A 33 -7.86 8.07 -3.67
C ILE A 33 -7.65 7.27 -4.95
N GLU A 34 -6.78 7.73 -5.85
CA GLU A 34 -6.44 7.03 -7.09
C GLU A 34 -5.99 5.59 -6.83
N PHE A 35 -5.09 5.41 -5.86
CA PHE A 35 -4.58 4.10 -5.51
C PHE A 35 -5.68 3.18 -4.95
N PHE A 36 -6.54 3.67 -4.07
CA PHE A 36 -7.63 2.88 -3.50
C PHE A 36 -8.70 2.54 -4.54
N VAL A 37 -9.02 3.47 -5.44
CA VAL A 37 -9.91 3.22 -6.59
C VAL A 37 -9.31 2.14 -7.48
N SER A 38 -8.02 2.19 -7.75
CA SER A 38 -7.33 1.17 -8.54
C SER A 38 -7.39 -0.20 -7.89
N LEU A 39 -7.10 -0.31 -6.59
CA LEU A 39 -7.25 -1.58 -5.85
C LEU A 39 -8.68 -2.11 -5.91
N TYR A 40 -9.67 -1.26 -5.68
CA TYR A 40 -11.07 -1.66 -5.71
C TYR A 40 -11.53 -2.10 -7.11
N SER A 41 -11.08 -1.41 -8.15
CA SER A 41 -11.39 -1.76 -9.55
C SER A 41 -10.78 -3.11 -9.96
N ASN A 42 -9.64 -3.47 -9.39
CA ASN A 42 -8.95 -4.73 -9.66
C ASN A 42 -9.21 -5.81 -8.59
N ARG A 43 -10.26 -5.65 -7.79
CA ARG A 43 -10.53 -6.59 -6.69
C ARG A 43 -10.68 -8.05 -7.13
N GLY A 44 -11.28 -8.29 -8.29
CA GLY A 44 -11.44 -9.64 -8.84
C GLY A 44 -10.08 -10.31 -9.09
N ASP A 45 -9.18 -9.61 -9.75
CA ASP A 45 -7.82 -10.10 -10.00
C ASP A 45 -7.06 -10.36 -8.69
N ILE A 46 -7.26 -9.50 -7.69
CA ILE A 46 -6.66 -9.66 -6.36
C ILE A 46 -7.21 -10.92 -5.68
N GLU A 47 -8.52 -11.14 -5.74
CA GLU A 47 -9.18 -12.32 -5.18
C GLU A 47 -8.69 -13.61 -5.84
N ASP A 48 -8.48 -13.60 -7.16
CA ASP A 48 -7.93 -14.73 -7.92
C ASP A 48 -6.52 -15.08 -7.47
N ILE A 49 -5.65 -14.07 -7.29
CA ILE A 49 -4.29 -14.28 -6.80
C ILE A 49 -4.28 -14.79 -5.38
N VAL A 50 -5.09 -14.22 -4.52
CA VAL A 50 -5.20 -14.64 -3.13
C VAL A 50 -5.67 -16.09 -3.07
N SER A 51 -6.68 -16.45 -3.89
CA SER A 51 -7.18 -17.82 -4.00
C SER A 51 -6.07 -18.80 -4.40
N TYR A 52 -5.25 -18.41 -5.38
CA TYR A 52 -4.10 -19.21 -5.80
C TYR A 52 -3.08 -19.42 -4.68
N HIS A 53 -2.67 -18.34 -4.01
CA HIS A 53 -1.68 -18.43 -2.93
C HIS A 53 -2.18 -19.17 -1.69
N LEU A 54 -3.47 -19.09 -1.41
CA LEU A 54 -4.10 -19.83 -0.32
C LEU A 54 -4.40 -21.30 -0.69
N GLY A 55 -4.25 -21.67 -1.96
CA GLY A 55 -4.56 -23.02 -2.45
C GLY A 55 -6.03 -23.36 -2.33
N LEU A 56 -6.93 -22.40 -2.56
CA LEU A 56 -8.37 -22.62 -2.43
C LEU A 56 -8.88 -23.59 -3.50
N GLY A 57 -9.68 -24.55 -3.05
CA GLY A 57 -10.33 -25.53 -3.92
C GLY A 57 -11.55 -24.96 -4.64
N ARG A 58 -12.13 -25.76 -5.58
CA ARG A 58 -13.32 -25.34 -6.36
C ARG A 58 -14.57 -25.01 -5.54
N SER A 59 -14.65 -25.53 -4.32
CA SER A 59 -15.75 -25.29 -3.38
C SER A 59 -15.49 -24.13 -2.41
N GLU A 60 -14.37 -23.45 -2.56
CA GLU A 60 -13.96 -22.36 -1.72
C GLU A 60 -13.85 -21.09 -2.56
N THR A 61 -14.28 -19.99 -1.98
CA THR A 61 -14.15 -18.66 -2.60
C THR A 61 -13.57 -17.69 -1.60
N CYS A 62 -12.86 -16.68 -2.09
CA CYS A 62 -12.46 -15.58 -1.24
C CYS A 62 -13.06 -14.25 -1.75
N ARG A 63 -13.23 -13.33 -0.85
CA ARG A 63 -13.73 -11.98 -1.11
C ARG A 63 -12.93 -10.97 -0.31
N LEU A 64 -12.57 -9.87 -0.94
CA LEU A 64 -12.02 -8.71 -0.25
C LEU A 64 -13.08 -8.08 0.64
N GLY A 65 -12.68 -7.62 1.81
CA GLY A 65 -13.51 -6.79 2.66
C GLY A 65 -13.91 -5.48 1.98
N ASP A 66 -15.02 -4.92 2.44
CA ASP A 66 -15.52 -3.65 1.92
C ASP A 66 -14.53 -2.51 2.21
N ILE A 67 -14.59 -1.45 1.39
CA ILE A 67 -13.62 -0.35 1.46
C ILE A 67 -13.54 0.34 2.84
N ASN A 68 -14.64 0.35 3.58
CA ASN A 68 -14.71 0.87 4.95
C ASN A 68 -14.02 -0.02 5.99
N GLU A 69 -13.69 -1.26 5.64
CA GLU A 69 -12.92 -2.20 6.48
C GLU A 69 -11.41 -2.10 6.22
N TRP A 70 -11.01 -1.32 5.22
CA TRP A 70 -9.60 -1.18 4.85
C TRP A 70 -8.86 -0.34 5.88
N LEU A 71 -7.83 -0.93 6.46
CA LEU A 71 -6.98 -0.29 7.46
C LEU A 71 -5.72 0.24 6.79
N HIS A 72 -5.56 1.55 6.75
CA HIS A 72 -4.34 2.14 6.22
C HIS A 72 -3.51 2.81 7.31
N GLY A 73 -2.22 2.60 7.25
CA GLY A 73 -1.23 3.26 8.07
C GLY A 73 -0.38 4.23 7.24
N SER A 74 0.79 4.55 7.75
CA SER A 74 1.73 5.48 7.10
C SER A 74 2.29 4.96 5.77
N PHE A 75 2.47 3.65 5.61
CA PHE A 75 3.19 3.07 4.48
C PHE A 75 2.49 1.90 3.81
N LYS A 76 1.36 1.46 4.33
CA LYS A 76 0.62 0.31 3.78
C LYS A 76 -0.88 0.41 4.05
N VAL A 77 -1.64 -0.24 3.20
CA VAL A 77 -3.05 -0.57 3.43
C VAL A 77 -3.18 -2.07 3.65
N CYS A 78 -4.01 -2.43 4.61
CA CYS A 78 -4.33 -3.81 4.97
C CYS A 78 -5.80 -4.06 4.66
N ILE A 79 -6.09 -5.05 3.83
CA ILE A 79 -7.43 -5.38 3.38
C ILE A 79 -7.78 -6.76 3.91
N PRO A 80 -8.86 -6.90 4.68
CA PRO A 80 -9.32 -8.22 5.14
C PRO A 80 -9.80 -9.07 3.96
N ILE A 81 -9.51 -10.36 4.04
CA ILE A 81 -9.95 -11.38 3.09
C ILE A 81 -10.87 -12.34 3.84
N TYR A 82 -12.06 -12.54 3.32
CA TYR A 82 -13.04 -13.49 3.82
C TYR A 82 -13.05 -14.74 2.95
N ILE A 83 -12.78 -15.90 3.56
CA ILE A 83 -12.72 -17.17 2.86
C ILE A 83 -13.98 -17.95 3.19
N HIS A 84 -14.81 -18.15 2.19
CA HIS A 84 -16.05 -18.92 2.30
C HIS A 84 -15.82 -20.36 1.89
N ARG A 85 -16.25 -21.29 2.76
CA ARG A 85 -16.26 -22.73 2.53
C ARG A 85 -17.69 -23.24 2.60
N GLN A 86 -18.03 -24.23 1.78
CA GLN A 86 -19.37 -24.84 1.79
C GLN A 86 -19.67 -25.68 3.05
N SER A 87 -18.67 -25.95 3.86
CA SER A 87 -18.84 -26.67 5.14
C SER A 87 -19.18 -25.68 6.26
N GLN A 88 -19.95 -26.14 7.26
CA GLN A 88 -20.37 -25.38 8.46
C GLN A 88 -19.21 -24.92 9.37
N GLN A 89 -18.00 -24.82 8.86
CA GLN A 89 -16.85 -24.33 9.61
C GLN A 89 -16.87 -22.80 9.69
N PRO A 90 -16.34 -22.23 10.77
CA PRO A 90 -16.25 -20.79 10.91
C PRO A 90 -15.48 -20.18 9.74
N GLU A 91 -15.95 -19.03 9.27
CA GLU A 91 -15.31 -18.25 8.20
C GLU A 91 -13.84 -18.01 8.53
N LYS A 92 -12.95 -18.43 7.63
CA LYS A 92 -11.54 -18.14 7.79
C LYS A 92 -11.26 -16.75 7.27
N ARG A 93 -10.37 -16.06 7.95
CA ARG A 93 -9.93 -14.71 7.56
C ARG A 93 -8.44 -14.72 7.27
N ALA A 94 -8.05 -13.96 6.27
CA ALA A 94 -6.67 -13.64 5.95
C ALA A 94 -6.56 -12.11 5.80
N LEU A 95 -5.35 -11.62 5.61
CA LEU A 95 -5.08 -10.21 5.41
C LEU A 95 -4.14 -10.05 4.22
N ILE A 96 -4.54 -9.25 3.25
CA ILE A 96 -3.62 -8.80 2.21
C ILE A 96 -3.12 -7.39 2.53
N ARG A 97 -1.85 -7.14 2.23
CA ARG A 97 -1.20 -5.88 2.54
C ARG A 97 -0.56 -5.32 1.28
N PHE A 98 -0.89 -4.08 0.96
CA PHE A 98 -0.26 -3.35 -0.14
C PHE A 98 0.58 -2.20 0.42
N PRO A 99 1.84 -2.08 0.02
CA PRO A 99 2.61 -0.87 0.27
C PRO A 99 1.93 0.32 -0.40
N LEU A 100 2.09 1.52 0.16
CA LEU A 100 1.57 2.77 -0.42
C LEU A 100 2.67 3.44 -1.24
N PRO A 101 2.65 3.37 -2.56
CA PRO A 101 3.76 3.79 -3.41
C PRO A 101 4.05 5.28 -3.31
N TYR A 102 2.99 6.07 -3.22
CA TYR A 102 3.08 7.53 -3.06
C TYR A 102 3.72 7.94 -1.72
N LYS A 103 3.69 7.06 -0.70
CA LYS A 103 4.39 7.27 0.57
C LYS A 103 5.82 6.73 0.57
N LEU A 104 6.13 5.82 -0.35
CA LEU A 104 7.46 5.21 -0.48
C LEU A 104 8.32 5.90 -1.53
N GLY A 105 7.79 6.94 -2.18
CA GLY A 105 8.51 7.69 -3.19
C GLY A 105 8.79 6.89 -4.46
N GLU A 106 7.95 5.90 -4.79
CA GLU A 106 8.12 5.01 -5.94
C GLU A 106 8.25 5.77 -7.26
N SER A 107 7.49 6.86 -7.45
CA SER A 107 7.58 7.71 -8.64
C SER A 107 8.93 8.41 -8.80
N LYS A 108 9.61 8.70 -7.70
CA LYS A 108 10.92 9.34 -7.68
C LYS A 108 12.07 8.33 -7.66
N TYR A 109 11.84 7.20 -7.00
CA TYR A 109 12.81 6.12 -6.82
C TYR A 109 12.13 4.78 -7.16
N PRO A 110 12.02 4.43 -8.45
CA PRO A 110 11.40 3.18 -8.88
C PRO A 110 12.10 1.96 -8.27
N GLY A 111 11.31 1.06 -7.71
CA GLY A 111 11.80 -0.15 -7.04
C GLY A 111 11.79 -0.07 -5.50
N ASN A 112 11.52 1.09 -4.91
CA ASN A 112 11.42 1.22 -3.45
C ASN A 112 10.33 0.32 -2.85
N VAL A 113 9.22 0.18 -3.55
CA VAL A 113 8.11 -0.69 -3.13
C VAL A 113 8.55 -2.15 -3.12
N ASP A 114 9.21 -2.60 -4.19
CA ASP A 114 9.69 -3.98 -4.32
C ASP A 114 10.75 -4.29 -3.25
N GLU A 115 11.71 -3.40 -3.06
CA GLU A 115 12.74 -3.55 -2.02
C GLU A 115 12.12 -3.65 -0.63
N LYS A 116 11.19 -2.77 -0.29
CA LYS A 116 10.48 -2.82 0.99
C LYS A 116 9.75 -4.13 1.19
N LEU A 117 9.04 -4.61 0.16
CA LEU A 117 8.28 -5.85 0.22
C LEU A 117 9.20 -7.05 0.44
N ARG A 118 10.31 -7.11 -0.27
CA ARG A 118 11.33 -8.17 -0.12
C ARG A 118 11.96 -8.15 1.26
N CYS A 119 12.31 -6.97 1.78
CA CYS A 119 12.86 -6.84 3.13
C CYS A 119 11.86 -7.26 4.20
N GLU A 120 10.60 -6.90 4.09
CA GLU A 120 9.56 -7.34 5.03
C GLU A 120 9.39 -8.87 4.98
N ALA A 121 9.27 -9.45 3.79
CA ALA A 121 9.13 -10.90 3.63
C ALA A 121 10.35 -11.66 4.18
N ALA A 122 11.55 -11.21 3.86
CA ALA A 122 12.78 -11.80 4.37
C ALA A 122 12.86 -11.75 5.90
N THR A 123 12.43 -10.62 6.49
CA THR A 123 12.39 -10.46 7.96
C THR A 123 11.44 -11.46 8.61
N TYR A 124 10.23 -11.64 8.07
CA TYR A 124 9.28 -12.63 8.57
C TYR A 124 9.81 -14.06 8.47
N ILE A 125 10.42 -14.41 7.33
CA ILE A 125 11.02 -15.72 7.12
C ILE A 125 12.14 -15.96 8.13
N TRP A 126 13.04 -14.98 8.30
CA TRP A 126 14.15 -15.05 9.23
C TRP A 126 13.66 -15.23 10.68
N ILE A 127 12.68 -14.46 11.12
CA ILE A 127 12.09 -14.58 12.46
C ILE A 127 11.51 -15.99 12.66
N LYS A 128 10.77 -16.49 11.68
CA LYS A 128 10.17 -17.83 11.75
C LYS A 128 11.21 -18.93 11.88
N GLU A 129 12.36 -18.80 11.21
CA GLU A 129 13.43 -19.79 11.23
C GLU A 129 14.29 -19.71 12.49
N HIS A 130 14.56 -18.50 13.00
CA HIS A 130 15.52 -18.28 14.08
C HIS A 130 14.89 -17.96 15.43
N CYS A 131 13.64 -17.55 15.46
CA CYS A 131 12.90 -17.17 16.66
C CYS A 131 11.52 -17.84 16.70
N PRO A 132 11.44 -19.19 16.72
CA PRO A 132 10.18 -19.91 16.61
C PRO A 132 9.18 -19.60 17.74
N GLU A 133 9.67 -19.15 18.90
CA GLU A 133 8.84 -18.74 20.03
C GLU A 133 8.16 -17.37 19.84
N THR A 134 8.57 -16.61 18.83
CA THR A 134 7.99 -15.30 18.55
C THR A 134 6.73 -15.46 17.69
N PRO A 135 5.55 -15.05 18.19
CA PRO A 135 4.32 -15.17 17.42
C PRO A 135 4.36 -14.21 16.23
N THR A 136 4.49 -14.76 15.04
CA THR A 136 4.45 -13.99 13.77
C THR A 136 3.31 -14.49 12.90
N PRO A 137 2.67 -13.59 12.13
CA PRO A 137 1.68 -14.01 11.13
C PRO A 137 2.30 -14.97 10.12
N GLN A 138 1.54 -15.96 9.69
CA GLN A 138 1.97 -16.82 8.59
C GLN A 138 1.89 -16.04 7.28
N ILE A 139 3.00 -16.01 6.54
CA ILE A 139 3.03 -15.50 5.16
C ILE A 139 2.62 -16.64 4.23
N TRP A 140 1.58 -16.41 3.45
CA TRP A 140 1.09 -17.34 2.44
C TRP A 140 1.70 -17.09 1.06
N GLY A 141 2.09 -15.86 0.80
CA GLY A 141 2.75 -15.44 -0.42
C GLY A 141 3.09 -13.96 -0.39
N PHE A 142 3.98 -13.57 -1.26
CA PHE A 142 4.28 -12.18 -1.56
C PHE A 142 4.74 -12.08 -3.02
N GLY A 143 4.60 -10.92 -3.62
CA GLY A 143 5.04 -10.69 -4.98
C GLY A 143 5.01 -9.23 -5.35
N ALA A 144 5.94 -8.84 -6.20
CA ALA A 144 6.08 -7.50 -6.75
C ALA A 144 5.56 -7.38 -8.19
N CYS A 145 5.29 -8.49 -8.86
CA CYS A 145 5.02 -8.55 -10.32
C CYS A 145 3.72 -7.90 -10.77
N TRP A 146 2.88 -7.42 -9.84
CA TRP A 146 1.57 -6.82 -10.15
C TRP A 146 1.57 -5.31 -10.18
N TRP A 147 2.64 -4.74 -9.74
CA TRP A 147 2.76 -3.31 -9.53
C TRP A 147 2.70 -2.43 -10.78
N PRO A 148 3.26 -2.82 -11.95
CA PRO A 148 3.21 -1.98 -13.14
C PRO A 148 1.81 -1.71 -13.68
N LYS A 149 0.85 -2.62 -13.47
CA LYS A 149 -0.54 -2.45 -13.94
C LYS A 149 -1.31 -1.33 -13.23
N PHE A 150 -0.84 -0.88 -12.08
CA PHE A 150 -1.50 0.16 -11.30
C PHE A 150 -0.95 1.57 -11.55
N TYR A 151 0.10 1.71 -12.39
CA TYR A 151 0.77 2.99 -12.66
C TYR A 151 0.83 3.38 -14.13
N GLU A 152 0.35 2.55 -15.05
CA GLU A 152 0.23 2.91 -16.45
C GLU A 152 -1.11 3.62 -16.68
N THR A 153 -1.20 4.87 -16.25
CA THR A 153 -2.19 5.85 -16.74
C THR A 153 -1.55 7.20 -16.90
#